data_35b3be20dc3a2c1f953e4530cacaa747
#
_entry.id   35b3be20dc3a2c1f953e4530cacaa747
#
_cell.length_a   1.000
_cell.length_b   1.000
_cell.length_c   1.000
_cell.angle_alpha   90.00
_cell.angle_beta   90.00
_cell.angle_gamma   90.00
#
_symmetry.space_group_name_H-M   'P 1'
#
loop_
_entity.id
_entity.type
_entity.pdbx_description
1 polymer ?
#
loop_
_entity_poly.entity_id
_entity_poly.type
_entity_poly.pdbx_seq_one_letter_code
_entity_poly.pdbx_strand_id
1 'polypeptide(L)'
;MKRILSLFLTLVLTAALLCPAAAAANEAAGKDSDWLYITLDPGHGGDGAGGNDPGAISGTYGYQEADLVLKIGLYLKEELETYRNVHVDMTRSDRYGTSATAPLSKVENRVLYAAGKGSDLLVSLHLNSSASSSAQGATVLVSNGNYRPEIAKVLDGVAGNILVQLEKLGIQNRDLTKESSHDGTRYPNGKLADYYGIVRYGVENNVPSMIVEHCFLSSNSDCQNFLSSDAKLRAIAQADARGIAAYYGLEKKDPGEVDVEPLFRDCRSHWAKDYINRAADAGWVSGVGGGLFQPNGTLTRAMFVTMLAGLAGVDEADYPGSTFSDVPVGQWYAPSVAWAASEEIVSGTGSGRFEPNRNITRQEMAQIMASYLAWKGVDTTPGTDPADYNIPDRADIAGWALDSVCFCYEKGLLSGRDTGFAPLANASRAEACVVLCELNDFLLKSGG
;
A
#
# COMPACT_ATOMS: atom_id res chain seq x y z
N MET A 1 15.15 -6.98 -75.80
CA MET A 1 15.73 -7.78 -74.70
C MET A 1 16.12 -6.82 -73.57
N LYS A 2 15.25 -6.61 -72.60
CA LYS A 2 15.52 -5.78 -71.44
C LYS A 2 15.45 -6.66 -70.18
N ARG A 3 16.59 -6.77 -69.49
CA ARG A 3 16.70 -7.47 -68.20
C ARG A 3 16.19 -6.55 -67.09
N ILE A 4 15.15 -7.00 -66.38
CA ILE A 4 14.60 -6.35 -65.20
C ILE A 4 15.39 -6.94 -64.02
N LEU A 5 16.11 -6.07 -63.29
CA LEU A 5 16.85 -6.38 -62.08
C LEU A 5 15.88 -6.21 -60.91
N SER A 6 15.52 -7.33 -60.24
CA SER A 6 14.67 -7.32 -59.05
C SER A 6 15.53 -7.09 -57.84
N LEU A 7 15.36 -5.98 -57.16
CA LEU A 7 16.00 -5.65 -55.88
C LEU A 7 15.14 -6.25 -54.75
N PHE A 8 15.64 -7.32 -54.11
CA PHE A 8 15.05 -7.82 -52.87
C PHE A 8 15.52 -6.94 -51.70
N LEU A 9 14.61 -6.13 -51.18
CA LEU A 9 14.78 -5.38 -49.95
C LEU A 9 14.45 -6.32 -48.78
N THR A 10 15.46 -6.88 -48.12
CA THR A 10 15.30 -7.65 -46.88
C THR A 10 15.03 -6.71 -45.72
N LEU A 11 13.77 -6.62 -45.35
CA LEU A 11 13.32 -5.94 -44.13
C LEU A 11 13.69 -6.83 -42.94
N VAL A 12 14.75 -6.50 -42.22
CA VAL A 12 15.06 -7.13 -40.93
C VAL A 12 14.09 -6.57 -39.92
N LEU A 13 13.02 -7.33 -39.64
CA LEU A 13 12.12 -7.08 -38.52
C LEU A 13 12.83 -7.53 -37.25
N THR A 14 13.44 -6.60 -36.50
CA THR A 14 13.83 -6.85 -35.12
C THR A 14 12.55 -6.88 -34.30
N ALA A 15 11.96 -8.06 -34.13
CA ALA A 15 10.95 -8.30 -33.12
C ALA A 15 11.62 -8.11 -31.75
N ALA A 16 11.36 -7.00 -31.10
CA ALA A 16 11.57 -6.87 -29.67
C ALA A 16 10.70 -7.95 -29.02
N LEU A 17 11.33 -9.00 -28.53
CA LEU A 17 10.71 -9.97 -27.64
C LEU A 17 10.34 -9.22 -26.35
N LEU A 18 9.15 -8.62 -26.34
CA LEU A 18 8.49 -8.24 -25.11
C LEU A 18 8.37 -9.51 -24.27
N CYS A 19 9.08 -9.54 -23.16
CA CYS A 19 9.08 -10.66 -22.24
C CYS A 19 7.66 -10.83 -21.67
N PRO A 20 6.94 -11.91 -22.00
CA PRO A 20 5.56 -12.09 -21.54
C PRO A 20 5.45 -12.22 -20.00
N ALA A 21 6.58 -12.34 -19.30
CA ALA A 21 6.63 -12.39 -17.84
C ALA A 21 6.31 -11.05 -17.17
N ALA A 22 6.66 -9.90 -17.77
CA ALA A 22 6.36 -8.59 -17.17
C ALA A 22 4.86 -8.25 -17.23
N ALA A 23 4.19 -8.60 -18.35
CA ALA A 23 2.75 -8.44 -18.48
C ALA A 23 1.97 -9.37 -17.50
N ALA A 24 2.46 -10.61 -17.31
CA ALA A 24 1.85 -11.57 -16.38
C ALA A 24 2.07 -11.21 -14.91
N ALA A 25 3.17 -10.50 -14.57
CA ALA A 25 3.42 -10.03 -13.21
C ALA A 25 2.46 -8.89 -12.82
N ASN A 26 2.16 -7.98 -13.76
CA ASN A 26 1.18 -6.92 -13.55
C ASN A 26 -0.26 -7.47 -13.44
N GLU A 27 -0.64 -8.48 -14.22
CA GLU A 27 -1.94 -9.13 -14.10
C GLU A 27 -2.08 -9.93 -12.79
N ALA A 28 -1.02 -10.61 -12.32
CA ALA A 28 -1.05 -11.38 -11.08
C ALA A 28 -1.10 -10.50 -9.82
N ALA A 29 -0.62 -9.25 -9.90
CA ALA A 29 -0.61 -8.31 -8.78
C ALA A 29 -1.87 -7.42 -8.71
N GLY A 30 -2.75 -7.44 -9.71
CA GLY A 30 -3.92 -6.54 -9.77
C GLY A 30 -3.54 -5.06 -9.74
N LYS A 31 -2.36 -4.71 -10.30
CA LYS A 31 -1.78 -3.38 -10.18
C LYS A 31 -2.08 -2.51 -11.39
N ASP A 32 -3.00 -1.57 -11.18
CA ASP A 32 -3.18 -0.37 -12.00
C ASP A 32 -2.34 0.82 -11.47
N SER A 33 -1.32 0.58 -10.62
CA SER A 33 -0.50 1.66 -10.08
C SER A 33 0.88 1.66 -10.72
N ASP A 34 1.28 2.82 -11.21
CA ASP A 34 2.61 3.04 -11.79
C ASP A 34 3.75 2.98 -10.75
N TRP A 35 3.43 2.86 -9.44
CA TRP A 35 4.41 2.89 -8.34
C TRP A 35 4.68 1.51 -7.74
N LEU A 36 5.96 1.23 -7.46
CA LEU A 36 6.45 0.06 -6.74
C LEU A 36 6.99 0.47 -5.37
N TYR A 37 6.41 -0.07 -4.30
CA TYR A 37 6.85 0.16 -2.93
C TYR A 37 7.64 -1.05 -2.43
N ILE A 38 8.90 -0.81 -2.08
CA ILE A 38 9.81 -1.84 -1.61
C ILE A 38 10.22 -1.53 -0.18
N THR A 39 10.16 -2.52 0.72
CA THR A 39 10.85 -2.43 2.00
C THR A 39 12.13 -3.25 1.93
N LEU A 40 13.26 -2.60 2.21
CA LEU A 40 14.54 -3.26 2.43
C LEU A 40 14.71 -3.55 3.92
N ASP A 41 15.10 -4.76 4.22
CA ASP A 41 15.32 -5.22 5.57
C ASP A 41 16.78 -5.67 5.75
N PRO A 42 17.73 -4.76 6.07
CA PRO A 42 19.06 -5.18 6.44
C PRO A 42 19.00 -6.07 7.68
N GLY A 43 19.38 -7.36 7.52
CA GLY A 43 19.30 -8.35 8.58
C GLY A 43 20.09 -7.97 9.85
N HIS A 44 19.80 -8.62 10.99
CA HIS A 44 20.48 -8.40 12.26
C HIS A 44 20.38 -6.95 12.77
N GLY A 45 21.36 -6.49 13.56
CA GLY A 45 21.45 -5.15 14.13
C GLY A 45 21.20 -5.09 15.63
N GLY A 46 21.34 -3.90 16.23
CA GLY A 46 21.03 -3.66 17.64
C GLY A 46 19.58 -3.22 17.83
N ASP A 47 18.97 -3.53 18.98
CA ASP A 47 17.59 -3.16 19.31
C ASP A 47 17.48 -1.96 20.26
N GLY A 48 18.60 -1.29 20.55
CA GLY A 48 18.65 -0.13 21.45
C GLY A 48 18.48 -0.47 22.94
N ALA A 49 18.05 -1.68 23.27
CA ALA A 49 17.87 -2.15 24.66
C ALA A 49 19.10 -2.90 25.21
N GLY A 50 20.27 -2.76 24.57
CA GLY A 50 21.51 -3.44 24.94
C GLY A 50 21.73 -4.77 24.21
N GLY A 51 20.81 -5.20 23.38
CA GLY A 51 20.99 -6.28 22.42
C GLY A 51 21.85 -5.83 21.24
N ASN A 52 22.84 -6.64 20.88
CA ASN A 52 23.64 -6.44 19.68
C ASN A 52 23.70 -7.78 18.97
N ASP A 53 22.98 -7.86 17.86
CA ASP A 53 23.04 -9.00 16.95
C ASP A 53 23.94 -8.66 15.77
N PRO A 54 25.22 -9.03 15.78
CA PRO A 54 26.13 -8.77 14.67
C PRO A 54 25.87 -9.68 13.45
N GLY A 55 25.01 -10.71 13.59
CA GLY A 55 24.93 -11.80 12.63
C GLY A 55 26.19 -12.64 12.58
N ALA A 56 26.50 -13.23 11.44
CA ALA A 56 27.75 -13.92 11.22
C ALA A 56 28.95 -12.97 11.29
N ILE A 57 30.11 -13.51 11.73
CA ILE A 57 31.38 -12.77 11.84
C ILE A 57 32.44 -13.50 11.04
N SER A 58 33.10 -12.81 10.11
CA SER A 58 34.23 -13.35 9.38
C SER A 58 35.43 -13.59 10.32
N GLY A 59 35.87 -14.84 10.41
CA GLY A 59 37.03 -15.19 11.28
C GLY A 59 38.35 -14.56 10.82
N THR A 60 38.52 -14.30 9.53
CA THR A 60 39.74 -13.72 8.95
C THR A 60 39.75 -12.20 8.94
N TYR A 61 38.60 -11.59 8.58
CA TYR A 61 38.52 -10.16 8.29
C TYR A 61 37.85 -9.37 9.44
N GLY A 62 37.20 -10.06 10.36
CA GLY A 62 36.45 -9.43 11.46
C GLY A 62 35.20 -8.68 11.00
N TYR A 63 34.75 -8.90 9.76
CA TYR A 63 33.52 -8.28 9.23
C TYR A 63 32.31 -8.82 10.01
N GLN A 64 31.40 -7.94 10.39
CA GLN A 64 30.10 -8.29 10.94
C GLN A 64 29.04 -8.21 9.85
N GLU A 65 28.19 -9.22 9.76
CA GLU A 65 27.11 -9.29 8.78
C GLU A 65 26.21 -8.05 8.85
N ALA A 66 25.76 -7.69 10.07
CA ALA A 66 24.87 -6.56 10.30
C ALA A 66 25.38 -5.24 9.70
N ASP A 67 26.70 -5.00 9.71
CA ASP A 67 27.30 -3.77 9.17
C ASP A 67 27.36 -3.80 7.65
N LEU A 68 27.70 -4.96 7.06
CA LEU A 68 27.81 -5.08 5.61
C LEU A 68 26.44 -5.05 4.93
N VAL A 69 25.45 -5.76 5.46
CA VAL A 69 24.08 -5.76 4.88
C VAL A 69 23.39 -4.41 5.05
N LEU A 70 23.71 -3.65 6.10
CA LEU A 70 23.24 -2.26 6.21
C LEU A 70 23.79 -1.40 5.08
N LYS A 71 25.09 -1.50 4.78
CA LYS A 71 25.69 -0.76 3.67
C LYS A 71 25.10 -1.18 2.31
N ILE A 72 24.95 -2.50 2.08
CA ILE A 72 24.30 -3.01 0.86
C ILE A 72 22.89 -2.43 0.76
N GLY A 73 22.10 -2.45 1.84
CA GLY A 73 20.74 -1.91 1.86
C GLY A 73 20.66 -0.42 1.55
N LEU A 74 21.58 0.39 2.12
CA LEU A 74 21.65 1.83 1.81
C LEU A 74 21.99 2.07 0.35
N TYR A 75 22.97 1.35 -0.22
CA TYR A 75 23.31 1.47 -1.65
C TYR A 75 22.21 0.95 -2.58
N LEU A 76 21.48 -0.10 -2.15
CA LEU A 76 20.35 -0.64 -2.89
C LEU A 76 19.18 0.35 -2.93
N LYS A 77 18.91 1.02 -1.81
CA LYS A 77 17.93 2.12 -1.77
C LYS A 77 18.31 3.23 -2.74
N GLU A 78 19.54 3.74 -2.66
CA GLU A 78 20.04 4.78 -3.58
C GLU A 78 19.87 4.36 -5.06
N GLU A 79 20.18 3.11 -5.39
CA GLU A 79 20.10 2.61 -6.77
C GLU A 79 18.65 2.41 -7.23
N LEU A 80 17.78 1.84 -6.39
CA LEU A 80 16.36 1.62 -6.72
C LEU A 80 15.62 2.94 -6.92
N GLU A 81 15.90 3.96 -6.13
CA GLU A 81 15.26 5.27 -6.25
C GLU A 81 15.71 6.05 -7.50
N THR A 82 16.66 5.51 -8.30
CA THR A 82 16.96 6.04 -9.65
C THR A 82 16.00 5.51 -10.73
N TYR A 83 15.13 4.56 -10.41
CA TYR A 83 14.09 4.09 -11.31
C TYR A 83 12.79 4.87 -11.10
N ARG A 84 12.00 5.03 -12.18
CA ARG A 84 10.71 5.72 -12.16
C ARG A 84 9.73 5.01 -11.25
N ASN A 85 8.98 5.80 -10.48
CA ASN A 85 7.88 5.33 -9.64
C ASN A 85 8.28 4.23 -8.65
N VAL A 86 9.48 4.32 -8.09
CA VAL A 86 9.97 3.42 -7.03
C VAL A 86 10.13 4.19 -5.74
N HIS A 87 9.49 3.69 -4.67
CA HIS A 87 9.68 4.17 -3.31
C HIS A 87 10.30 3.08 -2.44
N VAL A 88 11.31 3.43 -1.64
CA VAL A 88 12.01 2.48 -0.80
C VAL A 88 11.96 2.89 0.66
N ASP A 89 11.27 2.09 1.47
CA ASP A 89 11.35 2.12 2.92
C ASP A 89 12.44 1.17 3.43
N MET A 90 12.94 1.38 4.65
CA MET A 90 13.92 0.48 5.29
C MET A 90 13.47 0.15 6.71
N THR A 91 13.64 -1.11 7.14
CA THR A 91 13.36 -1.52 8.53
C THR A 91 14.34 -0.91 9.51
N ARG A 92 15.58 -0.63 9.06
CA ARG A 92 16.59 0.16 9.75
C ARG A 92 17.51 0.85 8.75
N SER A 93 17.92 2.08 9.05
CA SER A 93 18.87 2.88 8.27
C SER A 93 20.19 3.14 9.01
N ASP A 94 20.30 2.65 10.22
CA ASP A 94 21.50 2.69 11.07
C ASP A 94 21.65 1.34 11.78
N ARG A 95 22.41 1.32 12.88
CA ARG A 95 22.61 0.11 13.68
C ARG A 95 21.33 -0.36 14.37
N TYR A 96 20.38 0.54 14.60
CA TYR A 96 19.16 0.31 15.38
C TYR A 96 17.93 0.31 14.47
N GLY A 97 16.85 -0.32 14.93
CA GLY A 97 15.55 -0.22 14.26
C GLY A 97 14.80 1.06 14.64
N THR A 98 13.70 1.29 13.97
CA THR A 98 12.72 2.30 14.34
C THR A 98 11.88 1.80 15.52
N SER A 99 11.08 2.67 16.14
CA SER A 99 10.11 2.24 17.17
C SER A 99 9.11 1.20 16.67
N ALA A 100 8.81 1.19 15.36
CA ALA A 100 7.92 0.23 14.74
C ALA A 100 8.56 -1.13 14.46
N THR A 101 9.89 -1.18 14.31
CA THR A 101 10.63 -2.43 14.02
C THR A 101 11.35 -3.01 15.24
N ALA A 102 11.44 -2.26 16.33
CA ALA A 102 12.09 -2.72 17.55
C ALA A 102 11.20 -3.69 18.36
N PRO A 103 11.77 -4.72 19.04
CA PRO A 103 13.15 -5.14 18.87
C PRO A 103 13.38 -5.83 17.52
N LEU A 104 14.51 -5.55 16.87
CA LEU A 104 14.88 -6.11 15.56
C LEU A 104 14.96 -7.65 15.54
N SER A 105 15.15 -8.26 16.72
CA SER A 105 15.13 -9.72 16.89
C SER A 105 13.76 -10.36 16.63
N LYS A 106 12.68 -9.58 16.68
CA LYS A 106 11.34 -10.03 16.31
C LYS A 106 11.11 -9.80 14.82
N VAL A 107 11.42 -10.80 14.02
CA VAL A 107 11.27 -10.75 12.55
C VAL A 107 9.84 -10.40 12.09
N GLU A 108 8.82 -10.76 12.89
CA GLU A 108 7.44 -10.37 12.66
C GLU A 108 7.27 -8.85 12.60
N ASN A 109 7.91 -8.08 13.50
CA ASN A 109 7.82 -6.61 13.50
C ASN A 109 8.33 -6.00 12.18
N ARG A 110 9.38 -6.60 11.59
CA ARG A 110 9.94 -6.16 10.30
C ARG A 110 8.92 -6.33 9.16
N VAL A 111 8.21 -7.46 9.14
CA VAL A 111 7.16 -7.74 8.16
C VAL A 111 5.94 -6.86 8.40
N LEU A 112 5.50 -6.70 9.66
CA LEU A 112 4.38 -5.81 9.99
C LEU A 112 4.67 -4.35 9.62
N TYR A 113 5.93 -3.91 9.76
CA TYR A 113 6.37 -2.60 9.27
C TYR A 113 6.17 -2.50 7.75
N ALA A 114 6.65 -3.48 6.97
CA ALA A 114 6.48 -3.50 5.52
C ALA A 114 4.99 -3.53 5.12
N ALA A 115 4.17 -4.33 5.81
CA ALA A 115 2.72 -4.38 5.59
C ALA A 115 2.07 -3.01 5.89
N GLY A 116 2.46 -2.37 7.01
CA GLY A 116 2.00 -1.02 7.37
C GLY A 116 2.43 0.07 6.39
N LYS A 117 3.50 -0.17 5.63
CA LYS A 117 3.96 0.69 4.54
C LYS A 117 3.28 0.40 3.19
N GLY A 118 2.44 -0.63 3.12
CA GLY A 118 1.81 -1.07 1.87
C GLY A 118 2.84 -1.58 0.85
N SER A 119 3.89 -2.25 1.31
CA SER A 119 4.98 -2.73 0.47
C SER A 119 4.53 -3.83 -0.48
N ASP A 120 4.96 -3.73 -1.72
CA ASP A 120 4.75 -4.71 -2.77
C ASP A 120 5.79 -5.83 -2.72
N LEU A 121 6.93 -5.54 -2.09
CA LEU A 121 8.06 -6.45 -1.93
C LEU A 121 8.83 -6.11 -0.67
N LEU A 122 9.17 -7.13 0.13
CA LEU A 122 10.15 -7.03 1.21
C LEU A 122 11.38 -7.86 0.84
N VAL A 123 12.55 -7.23 0.84
CA VAL A 123 13.84 -7.88 0.58
C VAL A 123 14.69 -7.82 1.84
N SER A 124 14.83 -8.95 2.53
CA SER A 124 15.72 -9.10 3.67
C SER A 124 17.13 -9.46 3.19
N LEU A 125 18.11 -8.65 3.57
CA LEU A 125 19.49 -8.72 3.08
C LEU A 125 20.37 -9.40 4.11
N HIS A 126 21.04 -10.47 3.72
CA HIS A 126 21.86 -11.33 4.57
C HIS A 126 23.17 -11.76 3.90
N LEU A 127 24.08 -12.28 4.72
CA LEU A 127 25.32 -12.93 4.32
C LEU A 127 25.40 -14.29 5.01
N ASN A 128 25.46 -15.33 4.23
CA ASN A 128 25.45 -16.71 4.70
C ASN A 128 26.71 -17.04 5.54
N SER A 129 26.61 -18.10 6.32
CA SER A 129 27.74 -18.69 7.03
C SER A 129 27.66 -20.20 7.07
N SER A 130 28.82 -20.86 6.99
CA SER A 130 28.92 -22.30 6.99
C SER A 130 30.14 -22.76 7.79
N ALA A 131 30.05 -23.95 8.39
CA ALA A 131 31.20 -24.63 8.97
C ALA A 131 32.25 -25.01 7.89
N SER A 132 31.86 -25.14 6.63
CA SER A 132 32.75 -25.38 5.51
C SER A 132 33.27 -24.06 4.95
N SER A 133 34.57 -23.84 5.02
CA SER A 133 35.24 -22.66 4.41
C SER A 133 35.22 -22.66 2.88
N SER A 134 34.82 -23.76 2.25
CA SER A 134 34.65 -23.87 0.79
C SER A 134 33.25 -23.47 0.31
N ALA A 135 32.28 -23.23 1.21
CA ALA A 135 30.97 -22.75 0.85
C ALA A 135 31.06 -21.33 0.31
N GLN A 136 30.52 -21.06 -0.88
CA GLN A 136 30.58 -19.78 -1.57
C GLN A 136 29.27 -19.52 -2.34
N GLY A 137 29.03 -18.25 -2.68
CA GLY A 137 27.99 -17.85 -3.61
C GLY A 137 26.70 -17.39 -2.95
N ALA A 138 25.70 -17.11 -3.76
CA ALA A 138 24.40 -16.55 -3.36
C ALA A 138 23.26 -17.55 -3.51
N THR A 139 22.31 -17.49 -2.58
CA THR A 139 20.99 -18.15 -2.69
C THR A 139 19.90 -17.20 -2.24
N VAL A 140 18.67 -17.39 -2.72
CA VAL A 140 17.53 -16.62 -2.26
C VAL A 140 16.48 -17.56 -1.65
N LEU A 141 16.08 -17.25 -0.40
CA LEU A 141 15.11 -18.02 0.34
C LEU A 141 13.73 -17.44 0.05
N VAL A 142 12.86 -18.26 -0.53
CA VAL A 142 11.53 -17.86 -1.01
C VAL A 142 10.45 -18.82 -0.49
N SER A 143 9.18 -18.42 -0.64
CA SER A 143 8.06 -19.22 -0.17
C SER A 143 7.95 -20.57 -0.88
N ASN A 144 7.58 -21.60 -0.10
CA ASN A 144 7.28 -22.95 -0.60
C ASN A 144 5.98 -23.02 -1.42
N GLY A 145 5.17 -21.94 -1.44
CA GLY A 145 3.92 -21.84 -2.22
C GLY A 145 2.72 -22.61 -1.62
N ASN A 146 2.83 -23.10 -0.39
CA ASN A 146 1.78 -23.91 0.22
C ASN A 146 0.50 -23.14 0.57
N TYR A 147 0.58 -21.83 0.79
CA TYR A 147 -0.60 -21.04 1.24
C TYR A 147 -1.03 -20.01 0.19
N ARG A 148 -0.13 -19.19 -0.33
CA ARG A 148 -0.40 -18.16 -1.33
C ARG A 148 0.52 -18.37 -2.52
N PRO A 149 0.16 -19.26 -3.46
CA PRO A 149 1.02 -19.61 -4.60
C PRO A 149 1.30 -18.42 -5.53
N GLU A 150 0.41 -17.42 -5.58
CA GLU A 150 0.63 -16.17 -6.31
C GLU A 150 1.82 -15.38 -5.76
N ILE A 151 1.98 -15.31 -4.43
CA ILE A 151 3.14 -14.68 -3.78
C ILE A 151 4.42 -15.47 -4.14
N ALA A 152 4.38 -16.80 -4.03
CA ALA A 152 5.54 -17.63 -4.37
C ALA A 152 5.98 -17.43 -5.82
N LYS A 153 5.05 -17.28 -6.76
CA LYS A 153 5.36 -17.01 -8.17
C LYS A 153 6.07 -15.67 -8.37
N VAL A 154 5.63 -14.61 -7.67
CA VAL A 154 6.31 -13.31 -7.70
C VAL A 154 7.73 -13.45 -7.17
N LEU A 155 7.88 -14.08 -6.00
CA LEU A 155 9.18 -14.28 -5.35
C LEU A 155 10.15 -15.09 -6.22
N ASP A 156 9.70 -16.18 -6.84
CA ASP A 156 10.50 -16.99 -7.76
C ASP A 156 11.04 -16.14 -8.92
N GLY A 157 10.19 -15.28 -9.48
CA GLY A 157 10.57 -14.40 -10.58
C GLY A 157 11.58 -13.34 -10.18
N VAL A 158 11.33 -12.61 -9.09
CA VAL A 158 12.25 -11.56 -8.60
C VAL A 158 13.59 -12.17 -8.20
N ALA A 159 13.56 -13.24 -7.38
CA ALA A 159 14.74 -13.88 -6.85
C ALA A 159 15.60 -14.50 -7.97
N GLY A 160 14.99 -15.13 -8.96
CA GLY A 160 15.71 -15.66 -10.13
C GLY A 160 16.44 -14.56 -10.90
N ASN A 161 15.80 -13.40 -11.10
CA ASN A 161 16.46 -12.27 -11.77
C ASN A 161 17.60 -11.68 -10.92
N ILE A 162 17.47 -11.58 -9.59
CA ILE A 162 18.55 -11.16 -8.70
C ILE A 162 19.75 -12.10 -8.84
N LEU A 163 19.54 -13.42 -8.73
CA LEU A 163 20.63 -14.41 -8.85
C LEU A 163 21.34 -14.31 -10.19
N VAL A 164 20.64 -14.11 -11.29
CA VAL A 164 21.24 -13.89 -12.62
C VAL A 164 22.14 -12.65 -12.64
N GLN A 165 21.77 -11.58 -11.94
CA GLN A 165 22.63 -10.39 -11.91
C GLN A 165 23.83 -10.54 -10.98
N LEU A 166 23.66 -11.24 -9.85
CA LEU A 166 24.78 -11.57 -8.94
C LEU A 166 25.79 -12.49 -9.62
N GLU A 167 25.32 -13.46 -10.43
CA GLU A 167 26.18 -14.35 -11.21
C GLU A 167 27.04 -13.57 -12.22
N LYS A 168 26.50 -12.52 -12.85
CA LYS A 168 27.29 -11.63 -13.74
C LYS A 168 28.44 -10.89 -13.03
N LEU A 169 28.37 -10.72 -11.70
CA LEU A 169 29.48 -10.21 -10.90
C LEU A 169 30.53 -11.28 -10.56
N GLY A 170 30.28 -12.55 -10.92
CA GLY A 170 31.13 -13.68 -10.59
C GLY A 170 30.75 -14.38 -9.27
N ILE A 171 29.64 -13.99 -8.61
CA ILE A 171 29.13 -14.67 -7.43
C ILE A 171 28.45 -15.97 -7.89
N GLN A 172 28.86 -17.10 -7.31
CA GLN A 172 28.30 -18.40 -7.65
C GLN A 172 26.78 -18.42 -7.35
N ASN A 173 25.97 -18.76 -8.33
CA ASN A 173 24.53 -18.98 -8.18
C ASN A 173 24.28 -20.35 -7.54
N ARG A 174 23.53 -20.36 -6.42
CA ARG A 174 23.16 -21.57 -5.67
C ARG A 174 21.67 -21.87 -5.70
N ASP A 175 20.96 -21.29 -6.66
CA ASP A 175 19.50 -21.41 -6.85
C ASP A 175 18.64 -20.87 -5.71
N LEU A 176 17.33 -21.04 -5.87
CA LEU A 176 16.33 -20.68 -4.89
C LEU A 176 16.22 -21.77 -3.82
N THR A 177 16.08 -21.36 -2.58
CA THR A 177 15.82 -22.26 -1.47
C THR A 177 14.35 -22.12 -1.01
N LYS A 178 13.64 -23.25 -1.02
CA LYS A 178 12.26 -23.37 -0.53
C LYS A 178 12.22 -24.39 0.59
N GLU A 179 11.95 -23.93 1.79
CA GLU A 179 12.02 -24.78 2.99
C GLU A 179 10.74 -24.71 3.78
N SER A 180 10.18 -25.87 4.09
CA SER A 180 9.01 -25.97 4.95
C SER A 180 9.41 -26.16 6.42
N SER A 181 8.55 -25.68 7.32
CA SER A 181 8.76 -25.81 8.77
C SER A 181 9.09 -27.22 9.21
N HIS A 182 10.13 -27.35 10.04
CA HIS A 182 10.59 -28.62 10.62
C HIS A 182 9.90 -28.93 11.95
N ASP A 183 9.32 -27.94 12.62
CA ASP A 183 8.62 -28.09 13.91
C ASP A 183 7.11 -28.37 13.75
N GLY A 184 6.65 -28.50 12.50
CA GLY A 184 5.26 -28.80 12.18
C GLY A 184 4.34 -27.56 12.14
N THR A 185 4.87 -26.35 12.23
CA THR A 185 4.09 -25.10 12.06
C THR A 185 3.34 -25.11 10.71
N ARG A 186 2.05 -24.71 10.75
CA ARG A 186 1.16 -24.78 9.59
C ARG A 186 0.50 -23.44 9.31
N TYR A 187 0.20 -23.21 8.06
CA TYR A 187 -0.67 -22.14 7.59
C TYR A 187 -2.15 -22.43 7.90
N PRO A 188 -3.04 -21.41 7.84
CA PRO A 188 -4.48 -21.56 8.08
C PRO A 188 -5.17 -22.65 7.22
N ASN A 189 -4.61 -22.96 6.04
CA ASN A 189 -5.11 -24.02 5.16
C ASN A 189 -4.64 -25.44 5.56
N GLY A 190 -3.93 -25.58 6.67
CA GLY A 190 -3.43 -26.84 7.22
C GLY A 190 -2.14 -27.39 6.59
N LYS A 191 -1.59 -26.75 5.54
CA LYS A 191 -0.30 -27.15 4.95
C LYS A 191 0.87 -26.63 5.79
N LEU A 192 2.04 -27.27 5.67
CA LEU A 192 3.26 -26.81 6.34
C LEU A 192 3.61 -25.38 5.92
N ALA A 193 3.89 -24.55 6.91
CA ALA A 193 4.32 -23.18 6.71
C ALA A 193 5.76 -23.11 6.18
N ASP A 194 6.18 -21.93 5.71
CA ASP A 194 7.56 -21.64 5.39
C ASP A 194 8.43 -21.69 6.67
N TYR A 195 9.65 -22.21 6.54
CA TYR A 195 10.58 -22.33 7.66
C TYR A 195 11.04 -20.95 8.18
N TYR A 196 11.45 -20.08 7.26
CA TYR A 196 12.01 -18.78 7.60
C TYR A 196 10.93 -17.77 8.00
N GLY A 197 11.08 -17.12 9.16
CA GLY A 197 10.10 -16.22 9.74
C GLY A 197 9.74 -15.05 8.81
N ILE A 198 10.72 -14.39 8.19
CA ILE A 198 10.47 -13.29 7.22
C ILE A 198 9.55 -13.75 6.09
N VAL A 199 9.81 -14.91 5.51
CA VAL A 199 9.02 -15.47 4.41
C VAL A 199 7.62 -15.85 4.90
N ARG A 200 7.54 -16.58 6.04
CA ARG A 200 6.26 -17.03 6.61
C ARG A 200 5.33 -15.87 6.97
N TYR A 201 5.81 -14.91 7.77
CA TYR A 201 5.01 -13.75 8.14
C TYR A 201 4.66 -12.88 6.93
N GLY A 202 5.56 -12.81 5.93
CA GLY A 202 5.27 -12.14 4.65
C GLY A 202 4.06 -12.74 3.95
N VAL A 203 4.03 -14.06 3.80
CA VAL A 203 2.90 -14.79 3.21
C VAL A 203 1.62 -14.60 4.04
N GLU A 204 1.70 -14.66 5.37
CA GLU A 204 0.55 -14.46 6.27
C GLU A 204 -0.04 -13.05 6.16
N ASN A 205 0.80 -12.03 6.02
CA ASN A 205 0.40 -10.62 5.93
C ASN A 205 0.23 -10.10 4.50
N ASN A 206 0.24 -10.99 3.50
CA ASN A 206 0.10 -10.64 2.07
C ASN A 206 1.18 -9.68 1.54
N VAL A 207 2.41 -9.79 2.04
CA VAL A 207 3.58 -9.06 1.57
C VAL A 207 4.57 -10.06 0.98
N PRO A 208 4.83 -10.06 -0.34
CA PRO A 208 5.89 -10.87 -0.93
C PRO A 208 7.22 -10.57 -0.25
N SER A 209 7.78 -11.56 0.47
CA SER A 209 8.96 -11.38 1.32
C SER A 209 9.97 -12.49 1.05
N MET A 210 11.24 -12.10 0.84
CA MET A 210 12.35 -13.02 0.60
C MET A 210 13.58 -12.65 1.41
N ILE A 211 14.52 -13.60 1.52
CA ILE A 211 15.83 -13.38 2.12
C ILE A 211 16.88 -13.61 1.03
N VAL A 212 17.74 -12.63 0.79
CA VAL A 212 18.85 -12.73 -0.15
C VAL A 212 20.14 -12.96 0.62
N GLU A 213 20.71 -14.14 0.48
CA GLU A 213 22.02 -14.53 1.03
C GLU A 213 23.08 -14.32 -0.06
N HIS A 214 23.74 -13.16 -0.06
CA HIS A 214 24.58 -12.72 -1.20
C HIS A 214 25.91 -13.46 -1.32
N CYS A 215 26.54 -13.81 -0.20
CA CYS A 215 27.86 -14.42 -0.13
C CYS A 215 28.00 -15.16 1.20
N PHE A 216 29.04 -15.98 1.32
CA PHE A 216 29.39 -16.61 2.59
C PHE A 216 30.45 -15.79 3.34
N LEU A 217 30.09 -15.24 4.48
CA LEU A 217 30.99 -14.48 5.35
C LEU A 217 32.09 -15.38 5.97
N SER A 218 31.85 -16.69 6.03
CA SER A 218 32.82 -17.71 6.38
C SER A 218 33.81 -18.04 5.25
N SER A 219 33.58 -17.57 4.02
CA SER A 219 34.45 -17.78 2.86
C SER A 219 35.43 -16.62 2.68
N ASN A 220 36.72 -16.91 2.79
CA ASN A 220 37.76 -15.91 2.50
C ASN A 220 37.70 -15.41 1.05
N SER A 221 37.34 -16.30 0.11
CA SER A 221 37.17 -15.95 -1.31
C SER A 221 36.05 -14.94 -1.51
N ASP A 222 34.86 -15.20 -0.96
CA ASP A 222 33.73 -14.29 -1.06
C ASP A 222 34.03 -12.94 -0.38
N CYS A 223 34.61 -12.98 0.84
CA CYS A 223 35.02 -11.78 1.55
C CYS A 223 35.98 -10.91 0.72
N GLN A 224 37.03 -11.54 0.17
CA GLN A 224 38.04 -10.83 -0.61
C GLN A 224 37.48 -10.29 -1.92
N ASN A 225 36.71 -11.11 -2.64
CA ASN A 225 36.27 -10.78 -4.00
C ASN A 225 35.09 -9.84 -4.02
N PHE A 226 34.16 -9.91 -3.05
CA PHE A 226 32.85 -9.23 -3.12
C PHE A 226 32.55 -8.31 -1.93
N LEU A 227 33.19 -8.46 -0.76
CA LEU A 227 32.80 -7.75 0.45
C LEU A 227 33.86 -6.75 0.97
N SER A 228 35.05 -6.72 0.37
CA SER A 228 36.22 -6.03 0.94
C SER A 228 36.31 -4.52 0.70
N SER A 229 35.33 -3.91 0.02
CA SER A 229 35.27 -2.47 -0.18
C SER A 229 33.85 -1.97 -0.46
N ASP A 230 33.59 -0.69 -0.20
CA ASP A 230 32.29 -0.06 -0.50
C ASP A 230 31.93 -0.14 -1.99
N ALA A 231 32.92 -0.07 -2.88
CA ALA A 231 32.66 -0.26 -4.33
C ALA A 231 32.13 -1.66 -4.67
N LYS A 232 32.59 -2.70 -3.98
CA LYS A 232 32.11 -4.07 -4.15
C LYS A 232 30.73 -4.26 -3.56
N LEU A 233 30.45 -3.70 -2.38
CA LEU A 233 29.15 -3.74 -1.76
C LEU A 233 28.11 -2.98 -2.64
N ARG A 234 28.51 -1.85 -3.20
CA ARG A 234 27.69 -1.11 -4.18
C ARG A 234 27.42 -1.92 -5.46
N ALA A 235 28.40 -2.69 -5.94
CA ALA A 235 28.20 -3.55 -7.10
C ALA A 235 27.14 -4.65 -6.83
N ILE A 236 27.13 -5.24 -5.63
CA ILE A 236 26.08 -6.17 -5.17
C ILE A 236 24.74 -5.48 -5.19
N ALA A 237 24.61 -4.33 -4.53
CA ALA A 237 23.37 -3.55 -4.47
C ALA A 237 22.83 -3.20 -5.87
N GLN A 238 23.72 -2.83 -6.79
CA GLN A 238 23.35 -2.56 -8.18
C GLN A 238 22.91 -3.83 -8.94
N ALA A 239 23.44 -5.00 -8.59
CA ALA A 239 22.99 -6.25 -9.16
C ALA A 239 21.57 -6.59 -8.68
N ASP A 240 21.30 -6.44 -7.39
CA ASP A 240 19.96 -6.63 -6.83
C ASP A 240 18.94 -5.67 -7.47
N ALA A 241 19.28 -4.40 -7.57
CA ALA A 241 18.42 -3.40 -8.21
C ALA A 241 18.10 -3.76 -9.66
N ARG A 242 19.09 -4.19 -10.44
CA ARG A 242 18.86 -4.65 -11.83
C ARG A 242 17.99 -5.90 -11.89
N GLY A 243 18.15 -6.82 -10.93
CA GLY A 243 17.31 -8.01 -10.85
C GLY A 243 15.84 -7.68 -10.58
N ILE A 244 15.61 -6.80 -9.61
CA ILE A 244 14.26 -6.29 -9.28
C ILE A 244 13.69 -5.53 -10.47
N ALA A 245 14.46 -4.60 -11.05
CA ALA A 245 14.03 -3.81 -12.20
C ALA A 245 13.69 -4.68 -13.43
N ALA A 246 14.47 -5.73 -13.70
CA ALA A 246 14.20 -6.65 -14.80
C ALA A 246 12.89 -7.41 -14.63
N TYR A 247 12.53 -7.79 -13.40
CA TYR A 247 11.26 -8.48 -13.13
C TYR A 247 10.04 -7.55 -13.28
N TYR A 248 10.12 -6.35 -12.72
CA TYR A 248 9.02 -5.39 -12.74
C TYR A 248 8.97 -4.52 -14.00
N GLY A 249 9.95 -4.61 -14.89
CA GLY A 249 10.04 -3.79 -16.11
C GLY A 249 10.29 -2.30 -15.80
N LEU A 250 11.08 -2.00 -14.76
CA LEU A 250 11.34 -0.63 -14.34
C LEU A 250 12.29 0.08 -15.31
N GLU A 251 12.02 1.35 -15.55
CA GLU A 251 12.87 2.24 -16.36
C GLU A 251 13.62 3.23 -15.47
N LYS A 252 14.85 3.58 -15.87
CA LYS A 252 15.60 4.64 -15.18
C LYS A 252 14.96 6.00 -15.43
N LYS A 253 15.01 6.87 -14.42
CA LYS A 253 14.66 8.29 -14.57
C LYS A 253 15.57 9.00 -15.56
N ASP A 254 15.00 9.94 -16.29
CA ASP A 254 15.79 10.87 -17.05
C ASP A 254 16.53 11.84 -16.10
N PRO A 255 17.68 12.43 -16.50
CA PRO A 255 18.39 13.39 -15.67
C PRO A 255 17.51 14.57 -15.28
N GLY A 256 17.27 14.74 -13.97
CA GLY A 256 16.43 15.82 -13.43
C GLY A 256 14.93 15.50 -13.34
N GLU A 257 14.50 14.30 -13.74
CA GLU A 257 13.14 13.84 -13.54
C GLU A 257 12.85 13.61 -12.06
N VAL A 258 11.71 14.11 -11.59
CA VAL A 258 11.22 13.93 -10.23
C VAL A 258 9.87 13.23 -10.29
N ASP A 259 9.76 12.09 -9.64
CA ASP A 259 8.48 11.40 -9.49
C ASP A 259 7.56 12.14 -8.52
N VAL A 260 6.27 12.12 -8.81
CA VAL A 260 5.23 12.61 -7.89
C VAL A 260 4.57 11.41 -7.24
N GLU A 261 4.91 11.18 -5.98
CA GLU A 261 4.34 10.06 -5.21
C GLU A 261 2.84 10.29 -4.97
N PRO A 262 1.98 9.27 -5.12
CA PRO A 262 0.57 9.36 -4.76
C PRO A 262 0.39 9.77 -3.31
N LEU A 263 -0.60 10.65 -3.05
CA LEU A 263 -0.89 11.17 -1.71
C LEU A 263 -1.16 10.04 -0.70
N PHE A 264 -1.87 8.99 -1.16
CA PHE A 264 -2.15 7.80 -0.36
C PHE A 264 -1.80 6.52 -1.11
N ARG A 265 -0.91 5.73 -0.51
CA ARG A 265 -0.36 4.51 -1.13
C ARG A 265 -1.41 3.43 -1.38
N ASP A 266 -2.38 3.29 -0.47
CA ASP A 266 -3.46 2.31 -0.55
C ASP A 266 -4.63 2.74 -1.44
N CYS A 267 -4.53 3.92 -2.05
CA CYS A 267 -5.51 4.42 -3.02
C CYS A 267 -5.03 4.33 -4.47
N ARG A 268 -3.83 3.82 -4.73
CA ARG A 268 -3.16 3.82 -6.04
C ARG A 268 -4.01 3.25 -7.18
N SER A 269 -4.63 2.11 -6.96
CA SER A 269 -5.51 1.39 -7.89
C SER A 269 -6.97 1.43 -7.47
N HIS A 270 -7.32 2.26 -6.48
CA HIS A 270 -8.68 2.32 -5.99
C HIS A 270 -9.56 3.14 -6.96
N TRP A 271 -10.74 2.66 -7.28
CA TRP A 271 -11.70 3.30 -8.20
C TRP A 271 -12.02 4.75 -7.84
N ALA A 272 -11.96 5.13 -6.55
CA ALA A 272 -12.21 6.47 -6.05
C ALA A 272 -10.95 7.32 -5.89
N LYS A 273 -9.78 6.91 -6.43
CA LYS A 273 -8.48 7.59 -6.27
C LYS A 273 -8.57 9.10 -6.50
N ASP A 274 -9.16 9.51 -7.62
CA ASP A 274 -9.20 10.91 -8.00
C ASP A 274 -10.10 11.74 -7.08
N TYR A 275 -11.22 11.18 -6.62
CA TYR A 275 -12.10 11.80 -5.62
C TYR A 275 -11.41 11.93 -4.26
N ILE A 276 -10.66 10.91 -3.83
CA ILE A 276 -9.92 10.92 -2.57
C ILE A 276 -8.82 11.99 -2.61
N ASN A 277 -8.03 12.04 -3.69
CA ASN A 277 -6.99 13.05 -3.86
C ASN A 277 -7.59 14.46 -3.88
N ARG A 278 -8.66 14.69 -4.65
CA ARG A 278 -9.36 15.97 -4.72
C ARG A 278 -9.89 16.42 -3.35
N ALA A 279 -10.52 15.52 -2.59
CA ALA A 279 -11.04 15.84 -1.27
C ALA A 279 -9.93 16.12 -0.25
N ALA A 280 -8.79 15.43 -0.38
CA ALA A 280 -7.63 15.65 0.48
C ALA A 280 -6.87 16.94 0.13
N ASP A 281 -6.67 17.24 -1.14
CA ASP A 281 -6.06 18.49 -1.62
C ASP A 281 -6.88 19.71 -1.21
N ALA A 282 -8.20 19.56 -1.17
CA ALA A 282 -9.12 20.59 -0.67
C ALA A 282 -9.19 20.67 0.87
N GLY A 283 -8.52 19.76 1.58
CA GLY A 283 -8.51 19.74 3.06
C GLY A 283 -9.79 19.20 3.71
N TRP A 284 -10.69 18.58 2.92
CA TRP A 284 -11.95 18.03 3.47
C TRP A 284 -11.76 16.71 4.20
N VAL A 285 -10.73 15.99 3.84
CA VAL A 285 -10.39 14.67 4.42
C VAL A 285 -8.89 14.56 4.69
N SER A 286 -8.52 13.68 5.59
CA SER A 286 -7.14 13.34 5.88
C SER A 286 -6.94 11.83 5.94
N GLY A 287 -5.69 11.40 5.75
CA GLY A 287 -5.29 10.02 5.90
C GLY A 287 -5.32 9.55 7.36
N VAL A 288 -5.15 8.24 7.54
CA VAL A 288 -5.09 7.60 8.86
C VAL A 288 -3.67 7.50 9.42
N GLY A 289 -2.70 8.11 8.73
CA GLY A 289 -1.28 8.04 9.05
C GLY A 289 -0.53 7.05 8.16
N GLY A 290 0.82 7.10 8.16
CA GLY A 290 1.67 6.22 7.39
C GLY A 290 1.53 6.30 5.87
N GLY A 291 0.94 7.38 5.33
CA GLY A 291 0.66 7.51 3.90
C GLY A 291 -0.56 6.67 3.44
N LEU A 292 -1.45 6.32 4.38
CA LEU A 292 -2.64 5.51 4.10
C LEU A 292 -3.93 6.33 4.27
N PHE A 293 -4.94 6.01 3.48
CA PHE A 293 -6.30 6.56 3.56
C PHE A 293 -7.32 5.57 4.12
N GLN A 294 -7.12 4.27 3.88
CA GLN A 294 -8.08 3.19 4.15
C GLN A 294 -9.41 3.39 3.40
N PRO A 295 -9.40 3.40 2.06
CA PRO A 295 -10.56 3.76 1.24
C PRO A 295 -11.78 2.85 1.48
N ASN A 296 -11.55 1.55 1.73
CA ASN A 296 -12.59 0.57 2.01
C ASN A 296 -12.94 0.49 3.52
N GLY A 297 -12.29 1.30 4.36
CA GLY A 297 -12.60 1.37 5.78
C GLY A 297 -14.02 1.86 6.03
N THR A 298 -14.63 1.37 7.12
CA THR A 298 -15.97 1.81 7.53
C THR A 298 -15.97 3.28 7.93
N LEU A 299 -17.02 3.98 7.55
CA LEU A 299 -17.23 5.38 7.88
C LEU A 299 -18.16 5.51 9.09
N THR A 300 -17.71 6.19 10.14
CA THR A 300 -18.59 6.48 11.28
C THR A 300 -19.40 7.76 11.02
N ARG A 301 -20.50 7.93 11.79
CA ARG A 301 -21.32 9.16 11.73
C ARG A 301 -20.49 10.42 12.01
N ALA A 302 -19.61 10.37 13.01
CA ALA A 302 -18.73 11.49 13.33
C ALA A 302 -17.74 11.77 12.19
N MET A 303 -17.14 10.76 11.59
CA MET A 303 -16.22 10.94 10.44
C MET A 303 -16.93 11.66 9.30
N PHE A 304 -18.14 11.24 8.91
CA PHE A 304 -18.85 11.87 7.80
C PHE A 304 -19.18 13.35 8.09
N VAL A 305 -19.65 13.64 9.29
CA VAL A 305 -19.97 15.04 9.68
C VAL A 305 -18.72 15.91 9.74
N THR A 306 -17.57 15.38 10.20
CA THR A 306 -16.30 16.12 10.18
C THR A 306 -15.82 16.40 8.75
N MET A 307 -15.94 15.42 7.84
CA MET A 307 -15.62 15.61 6.42
C MET A 307 -16.55 16.69 5.80
N LEU A 308 -17.81 16.68 6.15
CA LEU A 308 -18.79 17.67 5.67
C LEU A 308 -18.49 19.08 6.23
N ALA A 309 -18.06 19.19 7.50
CA ALA A 309 -17.62 20.44 8.10
C ALA A 309 -16.38 21.01 7.37
N GLY A 310 -15.45 20.12 6.98
CA GLY A 310 -14.30 20.49 6.12
C GLY A 310 -14.75 21.06 4.77
N LEU A 311 -15.70 20.41 4.09
CA LEU A 311 -16.29 20.92 2.85
C LEU A 311 -16.99 22.28 3.05
N ALA A 312 -17.65 22.47 4.18
CA ALA A 312 -18.35 23.71 4.51
C ALA A 312 -17.41 24.86 4.88
N GLY A 313 -16.13 24.57 5.16
CA GLY A 313 -15.14 25.55 5.63
C GLY A 313 -15.41 26.05 7.05
N VAL A 314 -15.91 25.17 7.93
CA VAL A 314 -16.28 25.53 9.32
C VAL A 314 -15.02 25.82 10.13
N ASP A 315 -15.03 26.97 10.85
CA ASP A 315 -14.03 27.23 11.89
C ASP A 315 -14.44 26.48 13.16
N GLU A 316 -13.68 25.45 13.50
CA GLU A 316 -13.96 24.62 14.69
C GLU A 316 -13.90 25.40 16.01
N ALA A 317 -13.20 26.54 16.04
CA ALA A 317 -13.10 27.38 17.22
C ALA A 317 -14.46 28.03 17.62
N ASP A 318 -15.37 28.19 16.65
CA ASP A 318 -16.71 28.75 16.87
C ASP A 318 -17.66 27.76 17.55
N TYR A 319 -17.30 26.46 17.57
CA TYR A 319 -18.17 25.37 18.04
C TYR A 319 -17.51 24.52 19.14
N PRO A 320 -17.29 25.04 20.35
CA PRO A 320 -16.46 24.39 21.37
C PRO A 320 -17.07 23.10 21.96
N GLY A 321 -18.33 22.80 21.71
CA GLY A 321 -18.99 21.63 22.28
C GLY A 321 -20.38 21.35 21.74
N SER A 322 -20.84 20.12 21.92
CA SER A 322 -22.13 19.62 21.44
C SER A 322 -23.11 19.43 22.59
N THR A 323 -24.43 19.50 22.30
CA THR A 323 -25.51 19.20 23.22
C THR A 323 -25.80 17.71 23.37
N PHE A 324 -25.20 16.86 22.57
CA PHE A 324 -25.36 15.40 22.64
C PHE A 324 -24.58 14.81 23.82
N SER A 325 -25.25 13.98 24.61
CA SER A 325 -24.69 13.40 25.85
C SER A 325 -23.51 12.45 25.62
N ASP A 326 -23.37 11.90 24.40
CA ASP A 326 -22.31 10.97 23.98
C ASP A 326 -21.27 11.61 23.05
N VAL A 327 -21.23 12.96 23.01
CA VAL A 327 -20.21 13.74 22.30
C VAL A 327 -19.46 14.60 23.32
N PRO A 328 -18.46 14.03 24.04
CA PRO A 328 -17.70 14.77 25.05
C PRO A 328 -16.88 15.91 24.43
N VAL A 329 -16.76 17.00 25.13
CA VAL A 329 -15.86 18.11 24.78
C VAL A 329 -14.41 17.58 24.69
N GLY A 330 -13.67 18.04 23.70
CA GLY A 330 -12.28 17.62 23.46
C GLY A 330 -12.11 16.39 22.56
N GLN A 331 -13.20 15.77 22.14
CA GLN A 331 -13.11 14.79 21.05
C GLN A 331 -12.90 15.52 19.72
N TRP A 332 -12.08 14.95 18.84
CA TRP A 332 -11.70 15.53 17.55
C TRP A 332 -12.90 15.88 16.65
N TYR A 333 -14.02 15.18 16.82
CA TYR A 333 -15.26 15.40 16.06
C TYR A 333 -16.26 16.34 16.77
N ALA A 334 -16.01 16.72 18.02
CA ALA A 334 -17.01 17.45 18.81
C ALA A 334 -17.40 18.82 18.21
N PRO A 335 -16.46 19.64 17.70
CA PRO A 335 -16.78 20.89 17.03
C PRO A 335 -17.64 20.71 15.77
N SER A 336 -17.27 19.77 14.93
CA SER A 336 -18.02 19.49 13.69
C SER A 336 -19.44 18.99 13.96
N VAL A 337 -19.62 18.13 14.98
CA VAL A 337 -20.95 17.66 15.39
C VAL A 337 -21.75 18.79 16.01
N ALA A 338 -21.12 19.68 16.78
CA ALA A 338 -21.78 20.86 17.38
C ALA A 338 -22.29 21.82 16.29
N TRP A 339 -21.47 22.13 15.30
CA TRP A 339 -21.86 22.90 14.13
C TRP A 339 -23.04 22.28 13.41
N ALA A 340 -22.92 21.00 13.01
CA ALA A 340 -23.97 20.35 12.23
C ALA A 340 -25.31 20.25 12.98
N ALA A 341 -25.25 20.14 14.31
CA ALA A 341 -26.46 20.16 15.16
C ALA A 341 -27.08 21.56 15.29
N SER A 342 -26.24 22.62 15.43
CA SER A 342 -26.74 24.01 15.54
C SER A 342 -27.37 24.51 14.24
N GLU A 343 -26.87 24.01 13.10
CA GLU A 343 -27.40 24.34 11.77
C GLU A 343 -28.49 23.35 11.28
N GLU A 344 -28.98 22.49 12.17
CA GLU A 344 -30.02 21.49 11.88
C GLU A 344 -29.67 20.49 10.75
N ILE A 345 -28.37 20.38 10.42
CA ILE A 345 -27.86 19.43 9.40
C ILE A 345 -27.96 18.00 9.92
N VAL A 346 -27.74 17.81 11.22
CA VAL A 346 -27.88 16.50 11.86
C VAL A 346 -28.83 16.56 13.04
N SER A 347 -29.58 15.48 13.23
CA SER A 347 -30.33 15.21 14.46
C SER A 347 -29.74 14.02 15.20
N GLY A 348 -30.05 13.89 16.47
CA GLY A 348 -29.68 12.73 17.26
C GLY A 348 -30.44 11.48 16.85
N THR A 349 -29.97 10.35 17.36
CA THR A 349 -30.60 9.01 17.15
C THR A 349 -31.70 8.72 18.20
N GLY A 350 -31.99 9.68 19.04
CA GLY A 350 -32.92 9.60 20.15
C GLY A 350 -32.25 9.72 21.52
N SER A 351 -33.01 10.01 22.56
CA SER A 351 -32.52 10.13 23.94
C SER A 351 -31.34 11.09 24.14
N GLY A 352 -31.21 12.13 23.30
CA GLY A 352 -30.13 13.11 23.38
C GLY A 352 -28.76 12.57 22.96
N ARG A 353 -28.72 11.54 22.14
CA ARG A 353 -27.46 10.89 21.64
C ARG A 353 -27.28 11.12 20.16
N PHE A 354 -26.01 11.23 19.74
CA PHE A 354 -25.57 11.31 18.33
C PHE A 354 -25.05 9.98 17.77
N GLU A 355 -24.49 9.13 18.62
CA GLU A 355 -23.81 7.86 18.28
C GLU A 355 -22.61 8.06 17.35
N PRO A 356 -21.58 8.83 17.77
CA PRO A 356 -20.48 9.27 16.92
C PRO A 356 -19.68 8.14 16.31
N ASN A 357 -19.51 7.04 17.03
CA ASN A 357 -18.69 5.89 16.63
C ASN A 357 -19.48 4.79 15.89
N ARG A 358 -20.78 4.95 15.75
CA ARG A 358 -21.59 4.02 14.95
C ARG A 358 -21.33 4.24 13.45
N ASN A 359 -21.22 3.15 12.69
CA ASN A 359 -21.13 3.25 11.24
C ASN A 359 -22.37 3.95 10.67
N ILE A 360 -22.16 4.84 9.72
CA ILE A 360 -23.24 5.54 9.02
C ILE A 360 -23.79 4.67 7.91
N THR A 361 -25.11 4.57 7.81
CA THR A 361 -25.79 3.93 6.69
C THR A 361 -25.95 4.88 5.50
N ARG A 362 -26.13 4.33 4.31
CA ARG A 362 -26.29 5.12 3.08
C ARG A 362 -27.54 6.00 3.11
N GLN A 363 -28.67 5.55 3.70
CA GLN A 363 -29.85 6.40 3.87
C GLN A 363 -29.64 7.54 4.87
N GLU A 364 -28.85 7.31 5.95
CA GLU A 364 -28.47 8.38 6.88
C GLU A 364 -27.55 9.39 6.21
N MET A 365 -26.62 8.93 5.38
CA MET A 365 -25.76 9.81 4.61
C MET A 365 -26.58 10.68 3.65
N ALA A 366 -27.55 10.11 2.92
CA ALA A 366 -28.45 10.86 2.06
C ALA A 366 -29.25 11.93 2.82
N GLN A 367 -29.74 11.59 4.01
CA GLN A 367 -30.47 12.55 4.87
C GLN A 367 -29.57 13.74 5.27
N ILE A 368 -28.35 13.47 5.72
CA ILE A 368 -27.40 14.52 6.11
C ILE A 368 -27.01 15.39 4.91
N MET A 369 -26.83 14.79 3.72
CA MET A 369 -26.55 15.52 2.49
C MET A 369 -27.68 16.47 2.09
N ALA A 370 -28.92 16.00 2.13
CA ALA A 370 -30.09 16.81 1.80
C ALA A 370 -30.24 17.96 2.81
N SER A 371 -30.09 17.71 4.12
CA SER A 371 -30.11 18.76 5.14
C SER A 371 -28.98 19.78 4.94
N TYR A 372 -27.78 19.35 4.58
CA TYR A 372 -26.65 20.25 4.26
C TYR A 372 -26.96 21.14 3.05
N LEU A 373 -27.55 20.59 1.99
CA LEU A 373 -27.94 21.35 0.82
C LEU A 373 -29.09 22.33 1.15
N ALA A 374 -30.04 21.93 1.96
CA ALA A 374 -31.11 22.83 2.47
C ALA A 374 -30.53 24.00 3.27
N TRP A 375 -29.54 23.74 4.14
CA TRP A 375 -28.76 24.77 4.83
C TRP A 375 -28.06 25.73 3.87
N LYS A 376 -27.57 25.25 2.71
CA LYS A 376 -27.02 26.09 1.64
C LYS A 376 -28.09 26.79 0.79
N GLY A 377 -29.38 26.68 1.14
CA GLY A 377 -30.47 27.32 0.42
C GLY A 377 -31.00 26.57 -0.81
N VAL A 378 -30.62 25.31 -1.00
CA VAL A 378 -31.09 24.46 -2.09
C VAL A 378 -32.45 23.86 -1.70
N ASP A 379 -33.42 23.88 -2.62
CA ASP A 379 -34.65 23.12 -2.47
C ASP A 379 -34.36 21.63 -2.68
N THR A 380 -34.52 20.86 -1.60
CA THR A 380 -34.23 19.41 -1.60
C THR A 380 -35.47 18.54 -1.74
N THR A 381 -36.58 19.14 -2.17
CA THR A 381 -37.80 18.40 -2.49
C THR A 381 -37.58 17.54 -3.73
N PRO A 382 -37.91 16.23 -3.70
CA PRO A 382 -37.85 15.38 -4.88
C PRO A 382 -38.69 15.94 -6.06
N GLY A 383 -38.16 15.86 -7.27
CA GLY A 383 -38.85 16.39 -8.47
C GLY A 383 -40.09 15.61 -8.89
N THR A 384 -40.25 14.39 -8.40
CA THR A 384 -41.41 13.50 -8.63
C THR A 384 -41.82 12.85 -7.30
N ASP A 385 -43.04 12.27 -7.28
CA ASP A 385 -43.49 11.51 -6.10
C ASP A 385 -42.46 10.37 -5.81
N PRO A 386 -42.01 10.25 -4.57
CA PRO A 386 -41.10 9.16 -4.18
C PRO A 386 -41.59 7.76 -4.61
N ALA A 387 -42.89 7.56 -4.79
CA ALA A 387 -43.46 6.32 -5.28
C ALA A 387 -43.07 5.99 -6.75
N ASP A 388 -42.75 6.99 -7.55
CA ASP A 388 -42.48 6.85 -8.98
C ASP A 388 -41.00 6.61 -9.31
N TYR A 389 -40.10 6.69 -8.33
CA TYR A 389 -38.69 6.38 -8.55
C TYR A 389 -38.45 4.87 -8.69
N ASN A 390 -37.72 4.50 -9.72
CA ASN A 390 -37.33 3.11 -9.95
C ASN A 390 -36.10 2.76 -9.10
N ILE A 391 -36.30 2.61 -7.79
CA ILE A 391 -35.32 2.13 -6.84
C ILE A 391 -35.74 0.72 -6.40
N PRO A 392 -35.03 -0.35 -6.82
CA PRO A 392 -35.47 -1.73 -6.62
C PRO A 392 -35.74 -2.11 -5.16
N ASP A 393 -34.92 -1.62 -4.24
CA ASP A 393 -34.99 -1.86 -2.81
C ASP A 393 -35.61 -0.68 -2.02
N ARG A 394 -36.48 0.08 -2.66
CA ARG A 394 -37.14 1.25 -2.05
C ARG A 394 -37.90 0.89 -0.76
N ALA A 395 -38.46 -0.31 -0.70
CA ALA A 395 -39.19 -0.76 0.48
C ALA A 395 -38.33 -0.87 1.75
N ASP A 396 -37.01 -0.96 1.61
CA ASP A 396 -36.04 -1.02 2.70
C ASP A 396 -35.62 0.38 3.19
N ILE A 397 -36.00 1.45 2.45
CA ILE A 397 -35.73 2.83 2.85
C ILE A 397 -36.68 3.23 3.98
N ALA A 398 -36.13 3.71 5.07
CA ALA A 398 -36.93 4.23 6.18
C ALA A 398 -37.74 5.46 5.73
N GLY A 399 -39.00 5.59 6.20
CA GLY A 399 -39.91 6.68 5.78
C GLY A 399 -39.32 8.07 6.01
N TRP A 400 -38.50 8.26 7.05
CA TRP A 400 -37.88 9.54 7.36
C TRP A 400 -36.72 9.90 6.36
N ALA A 401 -36.17 8.92 5.65
CA ALA A 401 -35.07 9.14 4.69
C ALA A 401 -35.55 9.13 3.23
N LEU A 402 -36.81 8.79 2.97
CA LEU A 402 -37.27 8.48 1.63
C LEU A 402 -37.12 9.68 0.68
N ASP A 403 -37.56 10.86 1.06
CA ASP A 403 -37.45 12.08 0.25
C ASP A 403 -35.99 12.43 -0.02
N SER A 404 -35.13 12.38 1.00
CA SER A 404 -33.70 12.67 0.89
C SER A 404 -32.99 11.68 -0.01
N VAL A 405 -33.33 10.39 0.06
CA VAL A 405 -32.77 9.36 -0.83
C VAL A 405 -33.22 9.62 -2.27
N CYS A 406 -34.51 9.86 -2.51
CA CYS A 406 -35.04 10.14 -3.85
C CYS A 406 -34.39 11.39 -4.45
N PHE A 407 -34.28 12.47 -3.68
CA PHE A 407 -33.60 13.69 -4.12
C PHE A 407 -32.13 13.43 -4.49
N CYS A 408 -31.35 12.80 -3.59
CA CYS A 408 -29.93 12.51 -3.84
C CYS A 408 -29.74 11.58 -5.03
N TYR A 409 -30.63 10.60 -5.21
CA TYR A 409 -30.62 9.68 -6.34
C TYR A 409 -30.93 10.41 -7.67
N GLU A 410 -31.99 11.26 -7.69
CA GLU A 410 -32.37 12.06 -8.86
C GLU A 410 -31.24 12.99 -9.31
N LYS A 411 -30.58 13.66 -8.36
CA LYS A 411 -29.51 14.62 -8.65
C LYS A 411 -28.15 13.93 -8.91
N GLY A 412 -28.07 12.59 -8.84
CA GLY A 412 -26.83 11.86 -9.06
C GLY A 412 -25.80 12.04 -7.93
N LEU A 413 -26.21 12.60 -6.79
CA LEU A 413 -25.33 12.86 -5.65
C LEU A 413 -24.96 11.57 -4.88
N LEU A 414 -25.84 10.57 -4.93
CA LEU A 414 -25.62 9.27 -4.32
C LEU A 414 -26.24 8.18 -5.18
N SER A 415 -25.42 7.50 -5.98
CA SER A 415 -25.83 6.44 -6.90
C SER A 415 -26.21 5.15 -6.18
N GLY A 416 -26.98 4.29 -6.87
CA GLY A 416 -27.21 2.92 -6.43
C GLY A 416 -25.97 2.03 -6.51
N ARG A 417 -26.11 0.82 -5.99
CA ARG A 417 -25.20 -0.31 -6.18
C ARG A 417 -25.85 -1.32 -7.16
N ASP A 418 -25.16 -2.40 -7.48
CA ASP A 418 -25.58 -3.39 -8.50
C ASP A 418 -27.04 -3.87 -8.40
N THR A 419 -27.60 -3.96 -7.18
CA THR A 419 -28.93 -4.52 -6.92
C THR A 419 -29.96 -3.50 -6.41
N GLY A 420 -29.59 -2.22 -6.22
CA GLY A 420 -30.46 -1.17 -5.68
C GLY A 420 -29.70 -0.06 -4.99
N PHE A 421 -30.37 0.73 -4.17
CA PHE A 421 -29.76 1.82 -3.41
C PHE A 421 -28.94 1.33 -2.21
N ALA A 422 -29.27 0.19 -1.66
CA ALA A 422 -28.71 -0.41 -0.44
C ALA A 422 -28.78 0.52 0.79
N PRO A 423 -30.01 0.96 1.23
CA PRO A 423 -30.20 2.02 2.23
C PRO A 423 -29.56 1.70 3.60
N LEU A 424 -29.59 0.42 4.00
CA LEU A 424 -29.07 -0.05 5.29
C LEU A 424 -27.59 -0.45 5.26
N ALA A 425 -26.96 -0.44 4.09
CA ALA A 425 -25.54 -0.76 3.98
C ALA A 425 -24.70 0.39 4.57
N ASN A 426 -23.59 0.03 5.22
CA ASN A 426 -22.62 1.00 5.69
C ASN A 426 -21.90 1.67 4.52
N ALA A 427 -21.63 2.96 4.64
CA ALA A 427 -20.80 3.69 3.71
C ALA A 427 -19.31 3.48 4.03
N SER A 428 -18.47 3.55 2.99
CA SER A 428 -17.02 3.54 3.12
C SER A 428 -16.46 4.97 3.11
N ARG A 429 -15.19 5.09 3.54
CA ARG A 429 -14.46 6.37 3.47
C ARG A 429 -14.30 6.86 2.02
N ALA A 430 -14.11 5.95 1.07
CA ALA A 430 -14.05 6.27 -0.36
C ALA A 430 -15.38 6.82 -0.87
N GLU A 431 -16.50 6.20 -0.53
CA GLU A 431 -17.84 6.69 -0.91
C GLU A 431 -18.10 8.09 -0.36
N ALA A 432 -17.62 8.43 0.85
CA ALA A 432 -17.71 9.78 1.37
C ALA A 432 -16.96 10.80 0.51
N CYS A 433 -15.75 10.48 0.04
CA CYS A 433 -15.01 11.40 -0.84
C CYS A 433 -15.74 11.66 -2.15
N VAL A 434 -16.36 10.65 -2.76
CA VAL A 434 -17.19 10.83 -3.95
C VAL A 434 -18.34 11.78 -3.65
N VAL A 435 -19.07 11.52 -2.58
CA VAL A 435 -20.21 12.35 -2.16
C VAL A 435 -19.81 13.80 -1.91
N LEU A 436 -18.69 14.06 -1.22
CA LEU A 436 -18.21 15.42 -0.99
C LEU A 436 -17.87 16.15 -2.30
N CYS A 437 -17.24 15.47 -3.23
CA CYS A 437 -16.94 16.02 -4.54
C CYS A 437 -18.21 16.32 -5.35
N GLU A 438 -19.18 15.41 -5.35
CA GLU A 438 -20.46 15.62 -6.04
C GLU A 438 -21.27 16.75 -5.40
N LEU A 439 -21.31 16.86 -4.07
CA LEU A 439 -21.93 17.98 -3.37
C LEU A 439 -21.29 19.31 -3.75
N ASN A 440 -19.96 19.39 -3.75
CA ASN A 440 -19.24 20.59 -4.15
C ASN A 440 -19.54 20.98 -5.59
N ASP A 441 -19.50 20.03 -6.52
CA ASP A 441 -19.75 20.27 -7.93
C ASP A 441 -21.21 20.68 -8.19
N PHE A 442 -22.14 20.10 -7.45
CA PHE A 442 -23.54 20.47 -7.49
C PHE A 442 -23.76 21.92 -7.05
N LEU A 443 -23.16 22.33 -5.90
CA LEU A 443 -23.27 23.69 -5.39
C LEU A 443 -22.64 24.70 -6.33
N LEU A 444 -21.48 24.40 -6.94
CA LEU A 444 -20.86 25.29 -7.92
C LEU A 444 -21.71 25.49 -9.18
N LYS A 445 -22.45 24.48 -9.60
CA LYS A 445 -23.37 24.56 -10.76
C LYS A 445 -24.67 25.28 -10.43
N SER A 446 -25.12 25.20 -9.19
CA SER A 446 -26.42 25.77 -8.75
C SER A 446 -26.30 27.24 -8.31
N GLY A 447 -25.10 27.73 -7.99
CA GLY A 447 -24.82 29.09 -7.52
C GLY A 447 -24.23 30.04 -8.60
N GLY A 448 -24.23 29.61 -9.90
CA GLY A 448 -23.79 30.40 -11.05
C GLY A 448 -24.93 31.18 -11.70
#